data_3d814948872cdabd56c14359a40e56ad
#
_entry.id   3d814948872cdabd56c14359a40e56ad
#
_cell.length_a   1.000
_cell.length_b   1.000
_cell.length_c   1.000
_cell.angle_alpha   90.00
_cell.angle_beta   90.00
_cell.angle_gamma   90.00
#
_symmetry.space_group_name_H-M   'P 1'
#
loop_
_entity.id
_entity.type
_entity.pdbx_description
1 polymer ?
#
loop_
_entity_poly.entity_id
_entity_poly.type
_entity_poly.pdbx_seq_one_letter_code
_entity_poly.pdbx_strand_id
1 'polypeptide(L)'
;MKNTTNVKTVNKELSINELKIGRCYRAKKPRPAGQFASYANDRQIMRIGSTTVQYDGPSVHARRHYPTISKEKFLAWASHDVTDELPPGEWQIWPIPKS
;
A
#
# COMPACT_ATOMS: atom_id res chain seq x y z
N MET A 1 -3.37 -30.47 13.29
CA MET A 1 -3.10 -29.99 12.85
C MET A 1 -3.09 -29.61 12.68
N LYS A 2 -3.04 -29.35 12.71
CA LYS A 2 -2.81 -28.66 12.35
C LYS A 2 -2.96 -27.99 11.99
N ASN A 3 -3.15 -27.66 12.05
CA ASN A 3 -3.13 -26.86 11.51
C ASN A 3 -3.33 -26.30 11.26
N THR A 4 -3.34 -26.17 11.51
CA THR A 4 -3.40 -25.53 11.03
C THR A 4 -3.62 -24.79 10.94
N THR A 5 -3.65 -24.54 11.23
CA THR A 5 -3.76 -23.79 10.89
C THR A 5 -3.55 -23.04 10.77
N ASN A 6 -3.41 -22.87 10.99
CA ASN A 6 -3.12 -22.16 10.58
C ASN A 6 -2.99 -21.55 10.21
N VAL A 7 -3.09 -21.48 10.30
CA VAL A 7 -2.82 -20.82 9.86
C VAL A 7 -2.59 -20.30 9.28
N LYS A 8 -2.37 -20.37 9.15
CA LYS A 8 -2.25 -19.81 8.40
C LYS A 8 -2.60 -18.62 7.68
N THR A 9 -3.09 -18.33 7.51
CA THR A 9 -3.67 -17.04 7.13
C THR A 9 -2.84 -15.89 7.52
N VAL A 10 -2.07 -16.06 8.52
CA VAL A 10 -1.28 -14.99 9.11
C VAL A 10 -0.39 -14.33 8.06
N ASN A 11 0.15 -15.11 7.16
CA ASN A 11 1.09 -14.59 6.17
C ASN A 11 0.53 -14.61 4.77
N LYS A 12 -0.77 -14.51 4.67
CA LYS A 12 -1.39 -14.47 3.37
C LYS A 12 -0.92 -13.24 2.61
N GLU A 13 -0.34 -13.46 1.45
CA GLU A 13 0.09 -12.37 0.62
C GLU A 13 -1.07 -11.79 -0.17
N LEU A 14 -0.95 -10.49 -0.46
CA LEU A 14 -1.90 -9.80 -1.28
C LEU A 14 -1.87 -10.37 -2.69
N SER A 15 -3.02 -10.61 -3.29
CA SER A 15 -3.09 -11.11 -4.66
C SER A 15 -3.47 -9.99 -5.62
N ILE A 16 -3.24 -10.23 -6.92
CA ILE A 16 -3.57 -9.26 -7.95
C ILE A 16 -5.04 -8.87 -7.88
N ASN A 17 -5.91 -9.82 -7.60
CA ASN A 17 -7.35 -9.55 -7.57
C ASN A 17 -7.77 -8.63 -6.43
N GLU A 18 -6.91 -8.45 -5.45
CA GLU A 18 -7.20 -7.58 -4.33
C GLU A 18 -6.77 -6.12 -4.56
N LEU A 19 -6.10 -5.85 -5.67
CA LEU A 19 -5.73 -4.48 -6.03
C LEU A 19 -6.94 -3.77 -6.59
N LYS A 20 -7.34 -2.67 -5.96
CA LYS A 20 -8.55 -1.95 -6.37
C LYS A 20 -8.31 -0.45 -6.36
N ILE A 21 -8.95 0.24 -7.27
CA ILE A 21 -8.86 1.69 -7.37
C ILE A 21 -9.41 2.31 -6.09
N GLY A 22 -8.70 3.32 -5.60
CA GLY A 22 -9.10 4.05 -4.40
C GLY A 22 -8.63 3.47 -3.09
N ARG A 23 -8.09 2.26 -3.11
CA ARG A 23 -7.61 1.63 -1.87
C ARG A 23 -6.17 2.00 -1.62
N CYS A 24 -5.81 2.10 -0.33
CA CYS A 24 -4.46 2.41 0.11
C CYS A 24 -3.78 1.15 0.62
N TYR A 25 -2.52 0.98 0.26
CA TYR A 25 -1.75 -0.22 0.60
C TYR A 25 -0.48 0.18 1.33
N ARG A 26 -0.11 -0.64 2.32
CA ARG A 26 1.09 -0.41 3.11
C ARG A 26 2.25 -1.20 2.57
N ALA A 27 3.44 -0.61 2.63
CA ALA A 27 4.66 -1.28 2.21
C ALA A 27 4.98 -2.44 3.14
N LYS A 28 5.61 -3.49 2.58
CA LYS A 28 6.19 -4.55 3.41
C LYS A 28 7.27 -3.99 4.32
N LYS A 29 7.99 -2.97 3.85
CA LYS A 29 9.02 -2.28 4.63
C LYS A 29 8.67 -0.80 4.69
N PRO A 30 7.81 -0.40 5.62
CA PRO A 30 7.38 0.99 5.71
C PRO A 30 8.57 1.93 5.95
N ARG A 31 8.50 3.10 5.33
CA ARG A 31 9.53 4.14 5.46
C ARG A 31 8.86 5.50 5.57
N PRO A 32 9.55 6.48 6.18
CA PRO A 32 9.04 7.83 6.17
C PRO A 32 9.08 8.42 4.76
N ALA A 33 8.10 9.24 4.45
CA ALA A 33 7.97 9.84 3.13
C ALA A 33 7.25 11.19 3.22
N GLY A 34 7.26 11.92 2.12
CA GLY A 34 6.57 13.19 2.04
C GLY A 34 7.35 14.32 2.67
N GLN A 35 6.69 15.47 2.77
CA GLN A 35 7.31 16.68 3.31
C GLN A 35 7.71 16.45 4.76
N PHE A 36 8.96 16.76 5.07
CA PHE A 36 9.53 16.57 6.41
C PHE A 36 9.48 15.13 6.89
N ALA A 37 9.35 14.17 5.96
CA ALA A 37 9.28 12.74 6.31
C ALA A 37 8.17 12.47 7.34
N SER A 38 7.03 13.15 7.18
CA SER A 38 5.96 13.14 8.18
C SER A 38 4.97 12.02 8.00
N TYR A 39 5.04 11.27 6.89
CA TYR A 39 4.04 10.24 6.58
C TYR A 39 4.72 8.91 6.26
N ALA A 40 3.97 7.83 6.41
CA ALA A 40 4.42 6.54 5.91
C ALA A 40 4.32 6.53 4.39
N ASN A 41 5.12 5.69 3.73
CA ASN A 41 5.17 5.62 2.28
C ASN A 41 4.04 4.77 1.67
N ASP A 42 2.84 4.89 2.20
CA ASP A 42 1.68 4.19 1.66
C ASP A 42 1.39 4.63 0.23
N ARG A 43 0.71 3.77 -0.53
CA ARG A 43 0.33 4.06 -1.91
C ARG A 43 -1.15 3.80 -2.11
N GLN A 44 -1.81 4.75 -2.77
CA GLN A 44 -3.21 4.61 -3.14
C GLN A 44 -3.29 4.34 -4.63
N ILE A 45 -4.01 3.31 -5.03
CA ILE A 45 -4.17 3.00 -6.46
C ILE A 45 -5.14 3.99 -7.07
N MET A 46 -4.70 4.68 -8.11
CA MET A 46 -5.49 5.66 -8.83
C MET A 46 -6.05 5.08 -10.12
N ARG A 47 -5.36 4.11 -10.72
CA ARG A 47 -5.79 3.53 -11.98
C ARG A 47 -5.20 2.13 -12.10
N ILE A 48 -5.94 1.22 -12.72
CA ILE A 48 -5.49 -0.15 -12.96
C ILE A 48 -5.61 -0.44 -14.46
N GLY A 49 -4.48 -0.80 -15.05
CA GLY A 49 -4.45 -1.26 -16.44
C GLY A 49 -4.45 -2.78 -16.49
N SER A 50 -4.20 -3.32 -17.68
CA SER A 50 -4.16 -4.77 -17.84
C SER A 50 -2.99 -5.39 -17.09
N THR A 51 -1.82 -4.73 -17.10
CA THR A 51 -0.62 -5.24 -16.46
C THR A 51 0.03 -4.27 -15.48
N THR A 52 -0.52 -3.06 -15.33
CA THR A 52 0.10 -2.01 -14.55
C THR A 52 -0.89 -1.38 -13.59
N VAL A 53 -0.36 -0.66 -12.60
CA VAL A 53 -1.14 0.21 -11.72
C VAL A 53 -0.47 1.57 -11.67
N GLN A 54 -1.29 2.60 -11.50
CA GLN A 54 -0.84 3.96 -11.28
C GLN A 54 -1.23 4.36 -9.86
N TYR A 55 -0.34 4.98 -9.13
CA TYR A 55 -0.60 5.24 -7.71
C TYR A 55 -0.18 6.64 -7.29
N ASP A 56 -0.77 7.10 -6.20
CA ASP A 56 -0.38 8.31 -5.49
C ASP A 56 0.07 7.92 -4.09
N GLY A 57 0.78 8.81 -3.43
CA GLY A 57 1.22 8.60 -2.06
C GLY A 57 2.16 9.70 -1.62
N PRO A 58 2.49 9.73 -0.32
CA PRO A 58 3.39 10.77 0.19
C PRO A 58 4.77 10.77 -0.47
N SER A 59 5.21 9.65 -1.04
CA SER A 59 6.48 9.57 -1.72
C SER A 59 6.44 10.14 -3.15
N VAL A 60 5.25 10.47 -3.67
CA VAL A 60 5.09 10.99 -5.02
C VAL A 60 5.18 12.51 -4.98
N HIS A 61 6.01 13.07 -5.86
CA HIS A 61 6.14 14.52 -5.93
C HIS A 61 4.86 15.17 -6.43
N ALA A 62 4.46 16.24 -5.77
CA ALA A 62 3.16 16.87 -5.99
C ALA A 62 2.94 17.34 -7.43
N ARG A 63 4.00 17.69 -8.15
CA ARG A 63 3.86 18.22 -9.51
C ARG A 63 4.19 17.21 -10.58
N ARG A 64 4.32 15.97 -10.21
CA ARG A 64 4.64 14.91 -11.16
C ARG A 64 3.40 14.11 -11.47
N HIS A 65 3.43 13.44 -12.61
CA HIS A 65 2.41 12.45 -12.91
C HIS A 65 2.51 11.32 -11.90
N TYR A 66 1.38 10.70 -11.61
CA TYR A 66 1.38 9.53 -10.75
C TYR A 66 2.23 8.43 -11.40
N PRO A 67 3.12 7.80 -10.63
CA PRO A 67 3.95 6.73 -11.19
C PRO A 67 3.11 5.54 -11.63
N THR A 68 3.57 4.88 -12.68
CA THR A 68 2.96 3.65 -13.19
C THR A 68 3.99 2.54 -13.09
N ILE A 69 3.61 1.43 -12.47
CA ILE A 69 4.49 0.27 -12.33
C ILE A 69 3.70 -0.99 -12.63
N SER A 70 4.40 -2.10 -12.85
CA SER A 70 3.71 -3.36 -13.07
C SER A 70 2.97 -3.82 -11.83
N LYS A 71 1.92 -4.60 -12.03
CA LYS A 71 1.17 -5.17 -10.90
C LYS A 71 2.08 -6.05 -10.04
N GLU A 72 3.00 -6.78 -10.68
CA GLU A 72 3.94 -7.62 -9.92
C GLU A 72 4.84 -6.80 -9.01
N LYS A 73 5.36 -5.67 -9.52
CA LYS A 73 6.20 -4.79 -8.69
C LYS A 73 5.41 -4.18 -7.56
N PHE A 74 4.16 -3.82 -7.81
CA PHE A 74 3.32 -3.29 -6.76
C PHE A 74 3.10 -4.35 -5.67
N LEU A 75 2.80 -5.57 -6.06
CA LEU A 75 2.59 -6.66 -5.10
C LEU A 75 3.86 -7.00 -4.33
N ALA A 76 5.03 -6.93 -4.98
CA ALA A 76 6.29 -7.18 -4.30
C ALA A 76 6.54 -6.14 -3.21
N TRP A 77 6.07 -4.92 -3.42
CA TRP A 77 6.20 -3.83 -2.45
C TRP A 77 5.14 -3.89 -1.35
N ALA A 78 3.90 -4.27 -1.68
CA ALA A 78 2.74 -4.12 -0.82
C ALA A 78 2.61 -5.26 0.19
N SER A 79 2.27 -4.91 1.41
CA SER A 79 1.93 -5.88 2.45
C SER A 79 0.44 -6.15 2.47
N HIS A 80 -0.36 -5.11 2.69
CA HIS A 80 -1.80 -5.27 2.85
C HIS A 80 -2.52 -3.94 2.64
N ASP A 81 -3.83 -4.03 2.49
CA ASP A 81 -4.73 -2.89 2.34
C ASP A 81 -4.94 -2.26 3.72
N VAL A 82 -4.70 -0.96 3.83
CA VAL A 82 -4.85 -0.25 5.10
C VAL A 82 -5.93 0.83 5.02
N THR A 83 -6.73 0.83 3.97
CA THR A 83 -7.69 1.90 3.74
C THR A 83 -8.59 2.14 4.94
N ASP A 84 -9.10 1.08 5.54
CA ASP A 84 -10.06 1.20 6.62
C ASP A 84 -9.41 1.57 7.96
N GLU A 85 -8.08 1.60 8.00
CA GLU A 85 -7.34 2.01 9.19
C GLU A 85 -7.05 3.51 9.19
N LEU A 86 -7.37 4.20 8.11
CA LEU A 86 -7.01 5.61 7.94
C LEU A 86 -8.27 6.48 7.93
N PRO A 87 -8.17 7.70 8.46
CA PRO A 87 -9.25 8.66 8.27
C PRO A 87 -9.43 8.93 6.77
N PRO A 88 -10.66 9.13 6.30
CA PRO A 88 -10.89 9.39 4.87
C PRO A 88 -10.06 10.56 4.37
N GLY A 89 -9.39 10.35 3.25
CA GLY A 89 -8.61 11.41 2.60
C GLY A 89 -7.29 11.75 3.27
N GLU A 90 -6.84 10.95 4.23
CA GLU A 90 -5.59 11.24 4.94
C GLU A 90 -4.58 10.12 4.76
N TRP A 91 -3.31 10.50 4.86
CA TRP A 91 -2.20 9.56 4.84
C TRP A 91 -1.80 9.20 6.27
N GLN A 92 -1.21 8.02 6.42
CA GLN A 92 -0.71 7.56 7.71
C GLN A 92 0.43 8.45 8.18
N ILE A 93 0.33 8.96 9.40
CA ILE A 93 1.40 9.74 10.02
C ILE A 93 2.57 8.82 10.37
N TRP A 94 3.77 9.32 10.22
CA TRP A 94 4.99 8.61 10.59
C TRP A 94 5.51 9.13 11.92
N PRO A 95 6.00 8.30 12.82
CA PRO A 95 6.04 6.84 12.71
C PRO A 95 4.67 6.20 12.91
N ILE A 96 4.53 4.99 12.37
CA ILE A 96 3.28 4.25 12.50
C ILE A 96 3.14 3.78 13.94
N PRO A 97 2.02 4.06 14.60
CA PRO A 97 1.84 3.62 15.98
C PRO A 97 1.87 2.10 16.08
N LYS A 98 2.47 1.61 17.14
CA LYS A 98 2.43 0.17 17.44
C LYS A 98 1.15 -0.13 18.19
N SER A 99 0.51 -1.20 17.79
CA SER A 99 -0.71 -1.63 18.45
C SER A 99 -0.44 -2.60 19.60
#